data_b84c000e7802987a8b11d99c5a1dcaa4
#
_entry.id   b84c000e7802987a8b11d99c5a1dcaa4
#
_cell.length_a   1.000
_cell.length_b   1.000
_cell.length_c   1.000
_cell.angle_alpha   90.00
_cell.angle_beta   90.00
_cell.angle_gamma   90.00
#
_symmetry.space_group_name_H-M   'P 1'
#
loop_
_entity.id
_entity.type
_entity.pdbx_description
1 polymer ?
#
loop_
_entity_poly.entity_id
_entity_poly.type
_entity_poly.pdbx_seq_one_letter_code
_entity_poly.pdbx_strand_id
1 'polypeptide(L)'
;YAAGALNLKDTDEFLKRDLTFIAYGVQPYLTDTYGEDMGMLKTLGFNVVTEGDWDSFPEDGKVFRVDKNDTFSALGSTSHHPRGAYALKTREAGVVTTLLDVVWQTGKSGKVTPVALLEPVKIDDANISRATLNNMAYIEELNLEIGCQVEVIRAGKIIPCVVSRVK
;
A
#
# COMPACT_ATOMS: atom_id res chain seq x y z
N TYR A 1 3.91 -10.42 8.40
CA TYR A 1 4.47 -11.79 8.47
C TYR A 1 6.00 -11.78 8.31
N ALA A 2 6.56 -11.32 7.19
CA ALA A 2 8.00 -11.34 6.91
C ALA A 2 8.83 -10.59 7.97
N ALA A 3 8.46 -9.37 8.34
CA ALA A 3 9.17 -8.60 9.36
C ALA A 3 9.17 -9.31 10.73
N GLY A 4 8.06 -9.96 11.10
CA GLY A 4 7.99 -10.78 12.32
C GLY A 4 8.90 -12.01 12.24
N ALA A 5 8.95 -12.67 11.08
CA ALA A 5 9.81 -13.84 10.87
C ALA A 5 11.30 -13.48 10.95
N LEU A 6 11.71 -12.35 10.33
CA LEU A 6 13.10 -11.86 10.36
C LEU A 6 13.57 -11.46 11.77
N ASN A 7 12.64 -11.15 12.69
CA ASN A 7 12.96 -10.81 14.08
C ASN A 7 12.85 -12.00 15.05
N LEU A 8 12.64 -13.23 14.56
CA LEU A 8 12.65 -14.40 15.40
C LEU A 8 14.06 -14.63 15.98
N LYS A 9 14.10 -14.93 17.29
CA LYS A 9 15.35 -15.27 17.99
C LYS A 9 15.71 -16.76 17.82
N ASP A 10 14.72 -17.59 17.54
CA ASP A 10 14.86 -19.02 17.32
C ASP A 10 15.08 -19.30 15.84
N THR A 11 16.28 -19.76 15.50
CA THR A 11 16.68 -20.07 14.12
C THR A 11 15.89 -21.25 13.56
N ASP A 12 15.57 -22.25 14.38
CA ASP A 12 14.82 -23.43 13.93
C ASP A 12 13.37 -23.08 13.62
N GLU A 13 12.82 -22.13 14.34
CA GLU A 13 11.49 -21.59 14.02
C GLU A 13 11.52 -20.69 12.79
N PHE A 14 12.57 -19.90 12.61
CA PHE A 14 12.78 -19.10 11.39
C PHE A 14 12.85 -19.97 10.13
N LEU A 15 13.59 -21.06 10.17
CA LEU A 15 13.74 -21.98 9.03
C LEU A 15 12.44 -22.66 8.59
N LYS A 16 11.42 -22.70 9.47
CA LYS A 16 10.08 -23.19 9.13
C LYS A 16 9.21 -22.16 8.41
N ARG A 17 9.68 -20.90 8.30
CA ARG A 17 8.94 -19.81 7.65
C ARG A 17 9.25 -19.83 6.15
N ASP A 18 8.19 -19.88 5.36
CA ASP A 18 8.30 -19.73 3.91
C ASP A 18 8.45 -18.22 3.57
N LEU A 19 9.69 -17.83 3.28
CA LEU A 19 10.04 -16.46 2.92
C LEU A 19 10.73 -16.46 1.55
N THR A 20 10.24 -15.61 0.67
CA THR A 20 10.86 -15.39 -0.63
C THR A 20 11.53 -14.01 -0.65
N PHE A 21 12.81 -13.98 -1.02
CA PHE A 21 13.52 -12.73 -1.28
C PHE A 21 13.37 -12.37 -2.75
N ILE A 22 12.92 -11.14 -3.01
CA ILE A 22 12.76 -10.58 -4.35
C ILE A 22 13.58 -9.29 -4.43
N ALA A 23 14.61 -9.28 -5.28
CA ALA A 23 15.44 -8.11 -5.51
C ALA A 23 14.69 -7.10 -6.40
N TYR A 24 14.67 -5.85 -5.98
CA TYR A 24 14.08 -4.72 -6.74
C TYR A 24 15.12 -3.66 -7.13
N GLY A 25 16.37 -3.87 -6.81
CA GLY A 25 17.48 -3.00 -7.15
C GLY A 25 18.80 -3.50 -6.58
N VAL A 26 19.90 -2.92 -7.02
CA VAL A 26 21.26 -3.19 -6.53
C VAL A 26 22.02 -1.89 -6.35
N GLN A 27 22.86 -1.83 -5.33
CA GLN A 27 23.78 -0.73 -5.06
C GLN A 27 25.15 -1.28 -4.64
N PRO A 28 26.25 -0.83 -5.25
CA PRO A 28 26.31 0.07 -6.42
C PRO A 28 25.71 -0.60 -7.65
N TYR A 29 25.36 0.19 -8.68
CA TYR A 29 24.89 -0.36 -9.95
C TYR A 29 25.96 -1.25 -10.59
N LEU A 30 25.52 -2.36 -11.19
CA LEU A 30 26.39 -3.32 -11.83
C LEU A 30 26.60 -3.00 -13.32
N THR A 31 25.63 -2.33 -13.92
CA THR A 31 25.54 -2.02 -15.35
C THR A 31 25.03 -0.60 -15.61
N ASP A 32 24.90 -0.22 -16.88
CA ASP A 32 24.44 1.13 -17.26
C ASP A 32 22.92 1.32 -17.09
N THR A 33 22.15 0.21 -17.08
CA THR A 33 20.70 0.28 -17.02
C THR A 33 20.11 -0.60 -15.91
N TYR A 34 18.96 -0.19 -15.41
CA TYR A 34 18.22 -0.96 -14.41
C TYR A 34 17.79 -2.34 -14.93
N GLY A 35 17.35 -2.41 -16.20
CA GLY A 35 16.97 -3.69 -16.79
C GLY A 35 18.11 -4.67 -16.85
N GLU A 36 19.31 -4.22 -17.21
CA GLU A 36 20.54 -5.05 -17.23
C GLU A 36 20.96 -5.47 -15.81
N ASP A 37 20.86 -4.56 -14.82
CA ASP A 37 21.10 -4.88 -13.41
C ASP A 37 20.20 -6.01 -12.93
N MET A 38 18.91 -5.96 -13.26
CA MET A 38 17.97 -7.04 -12.91
C MET A 38 18.31 -8.34 -13.60
N GLY A 39 18.71 -8.31 -14.89
CA GLY A 39 19.18 -9.48 -15.63
C GLY A 39 20.44 -10.09 -15.01
N MET A 40 21.38 -9.26 -14.56
CA MET A 40 22.59 -9.73 -13.86
C MET A 40 22.23 -10.40 -12.53
N LEU A 41 21.36 -9.78 -11.73
CA LEU A 41 20.90 -10.37 -10.46
C LEU A 41 20.22 -11.72 -10.67
N LYS A 42 19.42 -11.86 -11.72
CA LYS A 42 18.80 -13.13 -12.10
C LYS A 42 19.84 -14.19 -12.45
N THR A 43 20.86 -13.82 -13.23
CA THR A 43 21.97 -14.70 -13.57
C THR A 43 22.74 -15.19 -12.33
N LEU A 44 22.80 -14.36 -11.29
CA LEU A 44 23.37 -14.70 -9.98
C LEU A 44 22.43 -15.55 -9.11
N GLY A 45 21.23 -15.89 -9.59
CA GLY A 45 20.29 -16.78 -8.90
C GLY A 45 19.27 -16.06 -8.00
N PHE A 46 19.16 -14.72 -8.06
CA PHE A 46 18.14 -13.98 -7.31
C PHE A 46 16.82 -13.97 -8.05
N ASN A 47 15.71 -14.04 -7.31
CA ASN A 47 14.41 -13.62 -7.83
C ASN A 47 14.42 -12.10 -8.00
N VAL A 48 13.93 -11.61 -9.13
CA VAL A 48 13.91 -10.17 -9.44
C VAL A 48 12.49 -9.70 -9.70
N VAL A 49 12.19 -8.46 -9.31
CA VAL A 49 10.83 -7.90 -9.41
C VAL A 49 10.35 -7.73 -10.86
N THR A 50 11.28 -7.61 -11.81
CA THR A 50 10.96 -7.43 -13.25
C THR A 50 10.58 -8.71 -13.97
N GLU A 51 10.86 -9.86 -13.40
CA GLU A 51 10.61 -11.16 -14.00
C GLU A 51 10.18 -12.16 -12.93
N GLY A 52 9.01 -12.76 -13.09
CA GLY A 52 8.43 -13.76 -12.19
C GLY A 52 6.92 -13.70 -12.21
N ASP A 53 6.29 -14.75 -11.71
CA ASP A 53 4.85 -14.77 -11.46
C ASP A 53 4.59 -14.24 -10.05
N TRP A 54 4.42 -12.93 -9.93
CA TRP A 54 4.20 -12.24 -8.66
C TRP A 54 2.72 -11.95 -8.39
N ASP A 55 1.80 -12.42 -9.25
CA ASP A 55 0.35 -12.15 -9.16
C ASP A 55 -0.26 -12.67 -7.86
N SER A 56 0.36 -13.68 -7.23
CA SER A 56 -0.07 -14.20 -5.93
C SER A 56 0.35 -13.34 -4.74
N PHE A 57 1.25 -12.37 -4.94
CA PHE A 57 1.70 -11.47 -3.89
C PHE A 57 0.85 -10.20 -3.86
N PRO A 58 0.53 -9.68 -2.65
CA PRO A 58 -0.17 -8.40 -2.55
C PRO A 58 0.69 -7.28 -3.11
N GLU A 59 0.14 -6.52 -4.06
CA GLU A 59 0.78 -5.34 -4.64
C GLU A 59 -0.05 -4.07 -4.41
N ASP A 60 0.63 -2.95 -4.23
CA ASP A 60 0.02 -1.61 -4.07
C ASP A 60 -0.01 -0.82 -5.38
N GLY A 61 0.52 -1.37 -6.45
CA GLY A 61 0.63 -0.73 -7.76
C GLY A 61 1.97 -0.98 -8.45
N LYS A 62 2.15 -0.35 -9.58
CA LYS A 62 3.33 -0.53 -10.44
C LYS A 62 4.26 0.68 -10.34
N VAL A 63 5.57 0.42 -10.18
CA VAL A 63 6.60 1.45 -10.17
C VAL A 63 7.17 1.60 -11.57
N PHE A 64 7.14 2.83 -12.07
CA PHE A 64 7.81 3.25 -13.32
C PHE A 64 9.05 4.04 -12.94
N ARG A 65 10.18 3.72 -13.55
CA ARG A 65 11.44 4.43 -13.31
C ARG A 65 12.20 4.67 -14.60
N VAL A 66 13.10 5.67 -14.58
CA VAL A 66 14.09 5.88 -15.63
C VAL A 66 15.05 4.69 -15.64
N ASP A 67 15.25 4.08 -16.81
CA ASP A 67 16.06 2.87 -16.94
C ASP A 67 17.56 3.16 -16.83
N LYS A 68 18.07 4.25 -17.44
CA LYS A 68 19.49 4.63 -17.33
C LYS A 68 19.86 5.03 -15.90
N ASN A 69 20.77 4.30 -15.29
CA ASN A 69 21.20 4.48 -13.91
C ASN A 69 21.83 5.85 -13.64
N ASP A 70 22.67 6.35 -14.54
CA ASP A 70 23.26 7.68 -14.43
C ASP A 70 22.21 8.78 -14.48
N THR A 71 21.24 8.68 -15.39
CA THR A 71 20.15 9.65 -15.50
C THR A 71 19.25 9.60 -14.25
N PHE A 72 18.93 8.40 -13.77
CA PHE A 72 18.16 8.23 -12.54
C PHE A 72 18.85 8.88 -11.35
N SER A 73 20.16 8.69 -11.22
CA SER A 73 20.98 9.28 -10.15
C SER A 73 21.07 10.81 -10.28
N ALA A 74 21.24 11.33 -11.49
CA ALA A 74 21.33 12.75 -11.75
C ALA A 74 20.04 13.54 -11.43
N LEU A 75 18.87 12.89 -11.56
CA LEU A 75 17.58 13.47 -11.18
C LEU A 75 17.44 13.66 -9.66
N GLY A 76 18.23 12.92 -8.89
CA GLY A 76 18.23 12.99 -7.43
C GLY A 76 16.91 12.57 -6.78
N SER A 77 16.72 13.00 -5.54
CA SER A 77 15.53 12.67 -4.75
C SER A 77 14.94 13.90 -4.07
N THR A 78 13.68 13.81 -3.69
CA THR A 78 13.07 14.65 -2.65
C THR A 78 13.49 14.13 -1.28
N SER A 79 12.96 14.68 -0.19
CA SER A 79 13.23 14.15 1.17
C SER A 79 12.87 12.67 1.35
N HIS A 80 11.96 12.12 0.54
CA HIS A 80 11.42 10.77 0.71
C HIS A 80 11.37 9.92 -0.55
N HIS A 81 11.43 10.52 -1.76
CA HIS A 81 11.20 9.80 -3.02
C HIS A 81 12.19 10.19 -4.11
N PRO A 82 12.66 9.22 -4.94
CA PRO A 82 13.46 9.52 -6.11
C PRO A 82 12.65 10.28 -7.14
N ARG A 83 13.24 11.26 -7.82
CA ARG A 83 12.58 12.02 -8.89
C ARG A 83 12.50 11.26 -10.21
N GLY A 84 13.38 10.27 -10.38
CA GLY A 84 13.41 9.42 -11.57
C GLY A 84 12.42 8.26 -11.55
N ALA A 85 11.54 8.16 -10.54
CA ALA A 85 10.54 7.11 -10.45
C ALA A 85 9.21 7.63 -9.90
N TYR A 86 8.11 6.95 -10.27
CA TYR A 86 6.80 7.16 -9.67
C TYR A 86 6.04 5.84 -9.57
N ALA A 87 5.15 5.74 -8.60
CA ALA A 87 4.26 4.61 -8.44
C ALA A 87 2.87 4.94 -9.02
N LEU A 88 2.41 4.12 -9.95
CA LEU A 88 1.01 4.11 -10.41
C LEU A 88 0.24 3.14 -9.52
N LYS A 89 -0.54 3.69 -8.60
CA LYS A 89 -1.41 2.89 -7.73
C LYS A 89 -2.74 2.63 -8.40
N THR A 90 -3.13 1.38 -8.47
CA THR A 90 -4.45 0.99 -8.96
C THR A 90 -5.44 1.18 -7.80
N ARG A 91 -6.47 2.01 -7.99
CA ARG A 91 -7.54 2.14 -6.99
C ARG A 91 -8.37 0.86 -7.03
N GLU A 92 -8.40 0.12 -5.93
CA GLU A 92 -9.32 -0.99 -5.78
C GLU A 92 -10.77 -0.47 -5.82
N ALA A 93 -11.65 -1.20 -6.48
CA ALA A 93 -13.07 -0.88 -6.46
C ALA A 93 -13.59 -0.98 -5.02
N GLY A 94 -14.24 0.08 -4.55
CA GLY A 94 -14.84 0.10 -3.22
C GLY A 94 -16.16 -0.68 -3.19
N VAL A 95 -16.59 -1.01 -1.98
CA VAL A 95 -17.91 -1.58 -1.73
C VAL A 95 -18.83 -0.51 -1.18
N VAL A 96 -20.05 -0.46 -1.68
CA VAL A 96 -21.05 0.54 -1.28
C VAL A 96 -21.79 0.06 -0.03
N THR A 97 -21.92 0.95 0.95
CA THR A 97 -22.68 0.71 2.18
C THR A 97 -23.32 2.01 2.69
N THR A 98 -24.15 1.93 3.72
CA THR A 98 -24.86 3.07 4.30
C THR A 98 -24.07 3.68 5.44
N LEU A 99 -23.93 5.00 5.46
CA LEU A 99 -23.40 5.75 6.61
C LEU A 99 -24.49 5.87 7.69
N LEU A 100 -24.31 5.17 8.80
CA LEU A 100 -25.29 5.15 9.89
C LEU A 100 -25.10 6.31 10.87
N ASP A 101 -23.82 6.64 11.18
CA ASP A 101 -23.47 7.70 12.13
C ASP A 101 -22.02 8.10 11.98
N VAL A 102 -21.62 9.20 12.62
CA VAL A 102 -20.22 9.66 12.72
C VAL A 102 -19.85 9.85 14.18
N VAL A 103 -18.86 9.08 14.64
CA VAL A 103 -18.34 9.20 16.01
C VAL A 103 -16.97 9.83 16.03
N TRP A 104 -16.69 10.63 17.03
CA TRP A 104 -15.41 11.33 17.20
C TRP A 104 -14.54 10.55 18.19
N GLN A 105 -13.30 10.29 17.78
CA GLN A 105 -12.33 9.58 18.60
C GLN A 105 -11.11 10.44 18.85
N THR A 106 -10.63 10.44 20.10
CA THR A 106 -9.42 11.14 20.48
C THR A 106 -8.25 10.16 20.52
N GLY A 107 -7.24 10.41 19.68
CA GLY A 107 -6.01 9.61 19.66
C GLY A 107 -5.09 9.94 20.85
N LYS A 108 -4.03 9.14 21.04
CA LYS A 108 -3.02 9.34 22.10
C LYS A 108 -2.34 10.72 22.05
N SER A 109 -2.25 11.32 20.89
CA SER A 109 -1.69 12.68 20.68
C SER A 109 -2.69 13.80 20.98
N GLY A 110 -3.90 13.52 21.44
CA GLY A 110 -4.97 14.50 21.62
C GLY A 110 -5.70 14.88 20.33
N LYS A 111 -5.28 14.36 19.17
CA LYS A 111 -5.96 14.63 17.89
C LYS A 111 -7.32 13.94 17.87
N VAL A 112 -8.37 14.72 17.58
CA VAL A 112 -9.73 14.21 17.38
C VAL A 112 -9.94 13.88 15.93
N THR A 113 -10.41 12.67 15.63
CA THR A 113 -10.65 12.16 14.27
C THR A 113 -12.06 11.60 14.16
N PRO A 114 -12.78 11.89 13.06
CA PRO A 114 -14.08 11.30 12.80
C PRO A 114 -13.95 9.89 12.25
N VAL A 115 -14.86 9.02 12.68
CA VAL A 115 -14.99 7.63 12.24
C VAL A 115 -16.43 7.39 11.84
N ALA A 116 -16.64 6.93 10.61
CA ALA A 116 -17.94 6.49 10.13
C ALA A 116 -18.36 5.20 10.82
N LEU A 117 -19.59 5.15 11.31
CA LEU A 117 -20.31 3.92 11.61
C LEU A 117 -21.11 3.54 10.37
N LEU A 118 -20.89 2.33 9.90
CA LEU A 118 -21.43 1.84 8.63
C LEU A 118 -22.36 0.64 8.86
N GLU A 119 -23.34 0.51 7.99
CA GLU A 119 -24.00 -0.77 7.84
C GLU A 119 -22.93 -1.84 7.52
N PRO A 120 -22.87 -2.96 8.27
CA PRO A 120 -21.80 -3.95 8.11
C PRO A 120 -21.72 -4.47 6.67
N VAL A 121 -20.55 -4.40 6.09
CA VAL A 121 -20.27 -4.84 4.72
C VAL A 121 -19.00 -5.69 4.68
N LYS A 122 -18.99 -6.72 3.85
CA LYS A 122 -17.81 -7.56 3.66
C LYS A 122 -16.92 -6.98 2.57
N ILE A 123 -15.66 -6.70 2.92
CA ILE A 123 -14.61 -6.28 1.97
C ILE A 123 -13.46 -7.28 2.13
N ASP A 124 -13.16 -8.01 1.07
CA ASP A 124 -12.27 -9.18 1.10
C ASP A 124 -12.72 -10.19 2.18
N ASP A 125 -11.84 -10.52 3.11
CA ASP A 125 -12.10 -11.46 4.20
C ASP A 125 -12.55 -10.79 5.51
N ALA A 126 -12.80 -9.48 5.52
CA ALA A 126 -13.15 -8.73 6.72
C ALA A 126 -14.55 -8.14 6.67
N ASN A 127 -15.28 -8.22 7.79
CA ASN A 127 -16.52 -7.49 8.00
C ASN A 127 -16.22 -6.09 8.51
N ILE A 128 -16.58 -5.08 7.73
CA ILE A 128 -16.32 -3.67 8.01
C ILE A 128 -17.60 -3.00 8.47
N SER A 129 -17.58 -2.47 9.69
CA SER A 129 -18.66 -1.66 10.27
C SER A 129 -18.17 -0.25 10.67
N ARG A 130 -16.89 0.04 10.49
CA ARG A 130 -16.27 1.34 10.82
C ARG A 130 -15.21 1.67 9.79
N ALA A 131 -15.15 2.95 9.37
CA ALA A 131 -14.15 3.43 8.44
C ALA A 131 -13.68 4.84 8.83
N THR A 132 -12.44 5.18 8.51
CA THR A 132 -11.95 6.53 8.78
C THR A 132 -12.57 7.55 7.84
N LEU A 133 -12.83 8.75 8.38
CA LEU A 133 -13.23 9.95 7.63
C LEU A 133 -12.12 11.00 7.61
N ASN A 134 -10.90 10.61 8.02
CA ASN A 134 -9.70 11.43 8.04
C ASN A 134 -9.81 12.71 8.91
N ASN A 135 -10.67 13.66 8.54
CA ASN A 135 -10.88 14.93 9.24
C ASN A 135 -12.22 15.56 8.82
N MET A 136 -12.58 16.68 9.47
CA MET A 136 -13.83 17.39 9.20
C MET A 136 -13.95 17.91 7.76
N ALA A 137 -12.88 18.51 7.22
CA ALA A 137 -12.87 19.03 5.86
C ALA A 137 -13.17 17.93 4.82
N TYR A 138 -12.76 16.71 5.08
CA TYR A 138 -13.03 15.56 4.22
C TYR A 138 -14.52 15.17 4.20
N ILE A 139 -15.21 15.30 5.34
CA ILE A 139 -16.66 15.09 5.44
C ILE A 139 -17.40 16.13 4.61
N GLU A 140 -16.98 17.39 4.69
CA GLU A 140 -17.55 18.51 3.94
C GLU A 140 -17.29 18.36 2.43
N GLU A 141 -16.07 18.00 2.03
CA GLU A 141 -15.69 17.77 0.64
C GLU A 141 -16.54 16.68 -0.03
N LEU A 142 -16.77 15.59 0.68
CA LEU A 142 -17.61 14.49 0.21
C LEU A 142 -19.11 14.75 0.39
N ASN A 143 -19.47 15.84 1.03
CA ASN A 143 -20.87 16.22 1.34
C ASN A 143 -21.64 15.07 1.99
N LEU A 144 -21.03 14.46 3.04
CA LEU A 144 -21.60 13.30 3.71
C LEU A 144 -22.74 13.68 4.64
N GLU A 145 -23.80 12.91 4.60
CA GLU A 145 -24.99 13.01 5.46
C GLU A 145 -25.31 11.63 6.05
N ILE A 146 -25.82 11.61 7.27
CA ILE A 146 -26.27 10.36 7.88
C ILE A 146 -27.40 9.75 7.02
N GLY A 147 -27.29 8.47 6.72
CA GLY A 147 -28.19 7.73 5.83
C GLY A 147 -27.77 7.72 4.36
N CYS A 148 -26.76 8.49 3.94
CA CYS A 148 -26.26 8.43 2.57
C CYS A 148 -25.50 7.13 2.28
N GLN A 149 -25.44 6.74 1.02
CA GLN A 149 -24.59 5.65 0.57
C GLN A 149 -23.17 6.14 0.33
N VAL A 150 -22.21 5.38 0.78
CA VAL A 150 -20.78 5.68 0.69
C VAL A 150 -20.01 4.49 0.13
N GLU A 151 -19.00 4.78 -0.66
CA GLU A 151 -18.04 3.80 -1.13
C GLU A 151 -16.91 3.67 -0.10
N VAL A 152 -16.61 2.45 0.29
CA VAL A 152 -15.58 2.11 1.27
C VAL A 152 -14.55 1.19 0.67
N ILE A 153 -13.29 1.51 0.86
CA ILE A 153 -12.15 0.65 0.49
C ILE A 153 -11.35 0.28 1.74
N ARG A 154 -10.47 -0.70 1.59
CA ARG A 154 -9.43 -0.98 2.59
C ARG A 154 -8.09 -0.46 2.09
N ALA A 155 -7.70 0.75 2.52
CA ALA A 155 -6.44 1.35 2.15
C ALA A 155 -5.26 0.45 2.58
N GLY A 156 -4.41 0.07 1.60
CA GLY A 156 -3.32 -0.90 1.82
C GLY A 156 -3.80 -2.26 2.32
N LYS A 157 -5.01 -2.68 1.97
CA LYS A 157 -5.68 -3.93 2.43
C LYS A 157 -5.85 -4.04 3.95
N ILE A 158 -5.67 -2.95 4.68
CA ILE A 158 -5.67 -2.94 6.15
C ILE A 158 -6.70 -1.96 6.71
N ILE A 159 -6.68 -0.69 6.31
CA ILE A 159 -7.43 0.40 6.96
C ILE A 159 -8.69 0.72 6.17
N PRO A 160 -9.90 0.48 6.73
CA PRO A 160 -11.14 0.91 6.09
C PRO A 160 -11.23 2.43 6.00
N CYS A 161 -11.54 2.94 4.82
CA CYS A 161 -11.64 4.36 4.52
C CYS A 161 -12.87 4.63 3.64
N VAL A 162 -13.65 5.63 3.97
CA VAL A 162 -14.69 6.16 3.06
C VAL A 162 -13.99 6.98 1.98
N VAL A 163 -14.31 6.73 0.71
CA VAL A 163 -13.62 7.38 -0.43
C VAL A 163 -14.53 8.24 -1.29
N SER A 164 -15.83 7.97 -1.29
CA SER A 164 -16.79 8.80 -2.00
C SER A 164 -18.21 8.64 -1.43
N ARG A 165 -19.05 9.65 -1.66
CA ARG A 165 -20.50 9.51 -1.55
C ARG A 165 -21.04 8.98 -2.87
N VAL A 166 -21.87 7.95 -2.80
CA VAL A 166 -22.60 7.43 -3.96
C VAL A 166 -23.86 8.27 -4.14
N LYS A 167 -24.12 8.71 -5.35
CA LYS A 167 -25.31 9.53 -5.68
C LYS A 167 -26.54 8.67 -5.85
#